data_a0c1155494079ec2ff9ab638571f56b2
#
_entry.id   a0c1155494079ec2ff9ab638571f56b2
#
_cell.length_a   1.000
_cell.length_b   1.000
_cell.length_c   1.000
_cell.angle_alpha   90.00
_cell.angle_beta   90.00
_cell.angle_gamma   90.00
#
_symmetry.space_group_name_H-M   'P 1'
#
loop_
_entity.id
_entity.type
_entity.pdbx_description
1 polymer ?
#
loop_
_entity_poly.entity_id
_entity_poly.type
_entity_poly.pdbx_seq_one_letter_code
_entity_poly.pdbx_strand_id
1 'polypeptide(L)'
;MSVSNRQAALPSVPPGGALPGERGPAVQLTDVSKFYGSGPRAVQALDQVSLTVADGQFVCLIGASGCGKSTLLSLVAGLDAPTSGQVSTGGRRVAMMFQEPGLLPWLTVAANIELALRARKVPKPERRARAQQLLATVRLEGFGGKRPHELSGGMRQRAALARSLAQDADVLLMDEPFGALDAMTRDLLHDELERICAERTLTVVFVTHNVREAARLGDRVIVLSSRPGRVIAEYDLPRDGERRIDSPEVSEVAARLTDKLREEMGRHGH
;
A
#
# COMPACT_ATOMS: atom_id res chain seq x y z
N MET A 1 35.81 19.15 23.60
CA MET A 1 34.45 18.85 24.11
C MET A 1 33.70 18.13 23.03
N SER A 2 33.63 16.79 23.16
CA SER A 2 33.07 15.91 22.14
C SER A 2 31.59 15.67 22.45
N VAL A 3 30.69 16.13 21.59
CA VAL A 3 29.24 15.94 21.77
C VAL A 3 28.89 14.56 21.14
N SER A 4 28.67 13.60 22.04
CA SER A 4 28.24 12.24 21.66
C SER A 4 26.78 12.29 21.17
N ASN A 5 26.58 12.04 19.90
CA ASN A 5 25.24 11.91 19.26
C ASN A 5 24.67 10.55 19.65
N ARG A 6 23.80 10.50 20.67
CA ARG A 6 23.02 9.31 21.01
C ARG A 6 21.80 9.24 20.09
N GLN A 7 21.91 8.49 19.03
CA GLN A 7 20.74 7.99 18.31
C GLN A 7 19.90 7.12 19.26
N ALA A 8 18.70 7.57 19.58
CA ALA A 8 17.74 6.80 20.34
C ALA A 8 17.18 5.67 19.47
N ALA A 9 17.61 4.45 19.78
CA ALA A 9 17.04 3.25 19.18
C ALA A 9 15.54 3.16 19.49
N LEU A 10 14.74 2.82 18.48
CA LEU A 10 13.31 2.52 18.63
C LEU A 10 13.14 1.29 19.55
N PRO A 11 12.14 1.25 20.43
CA PRO A 11 11.94 0.13 21.33
C PRO A 11 11.66 -1.15 20.54
N SER A 12 12.45 -2.19 20.83
CA SER A 12 12.31 -3.54 20.30
C SER A 12 10.92 -4.11 20.61
N VAL A 13 10.26 -4.66 19.58
CA VAL A 13 9.03 -5.45 19.69
C VAL A 13 9.34 -6.72 20.49
N PRO A 14 8.48 -7.18 21.43
CA PRO A 14 8.71 -8.43 22.15
C PRO A 14 8.66 -9.61 21.17
N PRO A 15 9.55 -10.62 21.33
CA PRO A 15 9.58 -11.80 20.47
C PRO A 15 8.42 -12.73 20.81
N GLY A 16 7.44 -12.77 19.95
CA GLY A 16 6.26 -13.65 20.02
C GLY A 16 5.78 -14.02 18.63
N GLY A 17 6.68 -14.19 17.67
CA GLY A 17 6.33 -14.53 16.29
C GLY A 17 7.16 -15.73 15.80
N ALA A 18 6.50 -16.69 15.13
CA ALA A 18 7.15 -17.71 14.34
C ALA A 18 8.19 -17.10 13.39
N LEU A 19 9.26 -17.84 13.12
CA LEU A 19 10.35 -17.40 12.24
C LEU A 19 9.82 -17.07 10.84
N PRO A 20 10.44 -16.12 10.09
CA PRO A 20 10.12 -15.91 8.69
C PRO A 20 10.27 -17.23 7.92
N GLY A 21 9.17 -17.73 7.33
CA GLY A 21 9.12 -19.02 6.63
C GLY A 21 8.17 -20.07 7.24
N GLU A 22 7.77 -19.96 8.53
CA GLU A 22 6.80 -20.86 9.15
C GLU A 22 5.33 -20.38 9.03
N ARG A 23 5.13 -19.12 8.70
CA ARG A 23 3.80 -18.56 8.41
C ARG A 23 3.54 -18.67 6.92
N GLY A 24 2.42 -19.27 6.53
CA GLY A 24 1.96 -19.25 5.14
C GLY A 24 1.89 -17.84 4.54
N PRO A 25 1.48 -17.67 3.29
CA PRO A 25 1.51 -16.39 2.59
C PRO A 25 0.81 -15.27 3.40
N ALA A 26 1.28 -14.03 3.25
CA ALA A 26 0.71 -12.87 3.94
C ALA A 26 -0.68 -12.53 3.42
N VAL A 27 -0.90 -12.74 2.12
CA VAL A 27 -2.20 -12.62 1.48
C VAL A 27 -2.36 -13.78 0.51
N GLN A 28 -3.52 -14.42 0.54
CA GLN A 28 -3.88 -15.48 -0.40
C GLN A 28 -5.31 -15.27 -0.91
N LEU A 29 -5.46 -15.21 -2.22
CA LEU A 29 -6.74 -15.27 -2.91
C LEU A 29 -6.79 -16.58 -3.70
N THR A 30 -7.92 -17.27 -3.62
CA THR A 30 -8.17 -18.54 -4.36
C THR A 30 -9.49 -18.42 -5.08
N ASP A 31 -9.46 -18.39 -6.41
CA ASP A 31 -10.60 -18.35 -7.34
C ASP A 31 -11.65 -17.27 -6.98
N VAL A 32 -11.15 -16.10 -6.57
CA VAL A 32 -11.98 -15.00 -6.07
C VAL A 32 -12.73 -14.34 -7.21
N SER A 33 -14.06 -14.36 -7.12
CA SER A 33 -14.93 -13.58 -8.00
C SER A 33 -15.80 -12.61 -7.18
N LYS A 34 -16.06 -11.43 -7.75
CA LYS A 34 -16.90 -10.40 -7.12
C LYS A 34 -17.88 -9.82 -8.11
N PHE A 35 -19.15 -9.87 -7.74
CA PHE A 35 -20.26 -9.22 -8.44
C PHE A 35 -20.87 -8.13 -7.57
N TYR A 36 -21.24 -7.02 -8.18
CA TYR A 36 -22.02 -5.96 -7.57
C TYR A 36 -23.39 -5.87 -8.19
N GLY A 37 -24.43 -5.65 -7.38
CA GLY A 37 -25.82 -5.68 -7.83
C GLY A 37 -26.37 -7.11 -7.96
N SER A 38 -27.56 -7.22 -8.53
CA SER A 38 -28.26 -8.51 -8.70
C SER A 38 -29.01 -8.57 -10.03
N GLY A 39 -29.27 -9.81 -10.50
CA GLY A 39 -30.00 -10.08 -11.73
C GLY A 39 -29.26 -9.59 -12.98
N PRO A 40 -29.99 -9.18 -14.06
CA PRO A 40 -29.38 -8.81 -15.35
C PRO A 40 -28.49 -7.56 -15.31
N ARG A 41 -28.53 -6.80 -14.22
CA ARG A 41 -27.71 -5.61 -14.03
C ARG A 41 -26.49 -5.86 -13.13
N ALA A 42 -26.23 -7.11 -12.74
CA ALA A 42 -25.05 -7.44 -11.95
C ALA A 42 -23.79 -7.13 -12.76
N VAL A 43 -22.84 -6.46 -12.13
CA VAL A 43 -21.55 -6.10 -12.71
C VAL A 43 -20.48 -6.96 -12.09
N GLN A 44 -19.82 -7.80 -12.89
CA GLN A 44 -18.67 -8.57 -12.46
C GLN A 44 -17.45 -7.66 -12.40
N ALA A 45 -16.92 -7.47 -11.21
CA ALA A 45 -15.73 -6.65 -10.97
C ALA A 45 -14.45 -7.49 -11.04
N LEU A 46 -14.47 -8.70 -10.47
CA LEU A 46 -13.37 -9.66 -10.46
C LEU A 46 -13.85 -11.03 -10.93
N ASP A 47 -13.03 -11.76 -11.65
CA ASP A 47 -13.34 -13.08 -12.16
C ASP A 47 -12.18 -14.06 -11.92
N GLN A 48 -12.40 -15.03 -11.02
CA GLN A 48 -11.50 -16.13 -10.68
C GLN A 48 -10.06 -15.68 -10.41
N VAL A 49 -9.90 -14.59 -9.65
CA VAL A 49 -8.57 -14.07 -9.29
C VAL A 49 -7.94 -14.98 -8.24
N SER A 50 -6.80 -15.59 -8.60
CA SER A 50 -5.95 -16.34 -7.67
C SER A 50 -4.58 -15.69 -7.63
N LEU A 51 -4.11 -15.33 -6.44
CA LEU A 51 -2.78 -14.77 -6.21
C LEU A 51 -2.33 -14.99 -4.76
N THR A 52 -1.04 -15.03 -4.55
CA THR A 52 -0.40 -15.10 -3.24
C THR A 52 0.61 -13.98 -3.09
N VAL A 53 0.73 -13.44 -1.87
CA VAL A 53 1.75 -12.46 -1.49
C VAL A 53 2.53 -13.04 -0.32
N ALA A 54 3.84 -13.16 -0.46
CA ALA A 54 4.71 -13.65 0.61
C ALA A 54 4.89 -12.61 1.72
N ASP A 55 5.31 -13.05 2.92
CA ASP A 55 5.67 -12.12 3.99
C ASP A 55 6.83 -11.21 3.55
N GLY A 56 6.71 -9.92 3.83
CA GLY A 56 7.70 -8.89 3.48
C GLY A 56 7.78 -8.57 1.99
N GLN A 57 6.96 -9.17 1.13
CA GLN A 57 6.94 -8.89 -0.29
C GLN A 57 6.22 -7.57 -0.60
N PHE A 58 6.79 -6.80 -1.53
CA PHE A 58 6.15 -5.62 -2.11
C PHE A 58 5.53 -5.98 -3.46
N VAL A 59 4.21 -6.15 -3.51
CA VAL A 59 3.48 -6.51 -4.74
C VAL A 59 2.77 -5.28 -5.29
N CYS A 60 3.04 -4.96 -6.57
CA CYS A 60 2.33 -3.91 -7.29
C CYS A 60 1.21 -4.51 -8.14
N LEU A 61 0.02 -3.91 -8.08
CA LEU A 61 -1.11 -4.23 -8.94
C LEU A 61 -1.31 -3.11 -9.96
N ILE A 62 -1.24 -3.42 -11.24
CA ILE A 62 -1.49 -2.48 -12.34
C ILE A 62 -2.62 -2.99 -13.22
N GLY A 63 -3.25 -2.08 -13.96
CA GLY A 63 -4.35 -2.41 -14.88
C GLY A 63 -5.18 -1.17 -15.20
N ALA A 64 -6.05 -1.27 -16.19
CA ALA A 64 -6.92 -0.17 -16.63
C ALA A 64 -7.80 0.38 -15.49
N SER A 65 -8.27 1.62 -15.63
CA SER A 65 -9.23 2.19 -14.68
C SER A 65 -10.50 1.34 -14.64
N GLY A 66 -11.02 1.10 -13.44
CA GLY A 66 -12.23 0.30 -13.24
C GLY A 66 -12.08 -1.22 -13.43
N CYS A 67 -10.86 -1.75 -13.56
CA CYS A 67 -10.61 -3.19 -13.71
C CYS A 67 -10.73 -4.01 -12.41
N GLY A 68 -11.05 -3.39 -11.27
CA GLY A 68 -11.27 -4.12 -10.02
C GLY A 68 -10.14 -4.06 -8.98
N LYS A 69 -9.07 -3.26 -9.19
CA LYS A 69 -7.94 -3.13 -8.23
C LYS A 69 -8.39 -2.74 -6.84
N SER A 70 -9.17 -1.66 -6.72
CA SER A 70 -9.71 -1.20 -5.43
C SER A 70 -10.69 -2.20 -4.81
N THR A 71 -11.45 -2.93 -5.64
CA THR A 71 -12.30 -4.05 -5.19
C THR A 71 -11.44 -5.14 -4.57
N LEU A 72 -10.35 -5.54 -5.22
CA LEU A 72 -9.43 -6.55 -4.71
C LEU A 72 -8.83 -6.12 -3.37
N LEU A 73 -8.36 -4.87 -3.24
CA LEU A 73 -7.87 -4.35 -1.97
C LEU A 73 -8.96 -4.37 -0.88
N SER A 74 -10.20 -4.00 -1.22
CA SER A 74 -11.33 -4.02 -0.27
C SER A 74 -11.64 -5.41 0.25
N LEU A 75 -11.55 -6.44 -0.61
CA LEU A 75 -11.71 -7.85 -0.21
C LEU A 75 -10.58 -8.30 0.73
N VAL A 76 -9.33 -7.96 0.42
CA VAL A 76 -8.17 -8.28 1.27
C VAL A 76 -8.25 -7.56 2.61
N ALA A 77 -8.74 -6.30 2.62
CA ALA A 77 -8.95 -5.53 3.84
C ALA A 77 -10.11 -6.04 4.72
N GLY A 78 -10.92 -6.99 4.21
CA GLY A 78 -12.13 -7.45 4.90
C GLY A 78 -13.24 -6.40 4.97
N LEU A 79 -13.18 -5.37 4.11
CA LEU A 79 -14.21 -4.33 4.01
C LEU A 79 -15.40 -4.77 3.17
N ASP A 80 -15.20 -5.81 2.36
CA ASP A 80 -16.22 -6.44 1.54
C ASP A 80 -15.94 -7.95 1.49
N ALA A 81 -16.92 -8.75 1.07
CA ALA A 81 -16.78 -10.20 0.93
C ALA A 81 -16.78 -10.61 -0.55
N PRO A 82 -16.00 -11.63 -0.94
CA PRO A 82 -16.09 -12.18 -2.29
C PRO A 82 -17.46 -12.82 -2.53
N THR A 83 -17.92 -12.83 -3.78
CA THR A 83 -19.14 -13.56 -4.16
C THR A 83 -18.86 -15.06 -4.23
N SER A 84 -17.66 -15.44 -4.68
CA SER A 84 -17.15 -16.82 -4.64
C SER A 84 -15.64 -16.81 -4.47
N GLY A 85 -15.06 -17.96 -4.11
CA GLY A 85 -13.66 -18.10 -3.78
C GLY A 85 -13.34 -17.73 -2.33
N GLN A 86 -12.08 -17.63 -2.01
CA GLN A 86 -11.61 -17.37 -0.63
C GLN A 86 -10.51 -16.33 -0.60
N VAL A 87 -10.53 -15.49 0.46
CA VAL A 87 -9.46 -14.54 0.77
C VAL A 87 -8.96 -14.85 2.17
N SER A 88 -7.66 -14.99 2.31
CA SER A 88 -7.00 -15.21 3.60
C SER A 88 -5.83 -14.26 3.78
N THR A 89 -5.69 -13.71 4.97
CA THR A 89 -4.50 -12.94 5.40
C THR A 89 -3.68 -13.69 6.45
N GLY A 90 -4.01 -14.98 6.68
CA GLY A 90 -3.33 -15.79 7.68
C GLY A 90 -3.41 -15.21 9.10
N GLY A 91 -4.47 -14.47 9.42
CA GLY A 91 -4.65 -13.80 10.72
C GLY A 91 -3.78 -12.55 10.92
N ARG A 92 -3.12 -12.07 9.87
CA ARG A 92 -2.31 -10.84 9.93
C ARG A 92 -3.17 -9.59 10.03
N ARG A 93 -2.63 -8.59 10.70
CA ARG A 93 -3.27 -7.26 10.78
C ARG A 93 -3.08 -6.53 9.46
N VAL A 94 -4.18 -6.08 8.89
CA VAL A 94 -4.20 -5.35 7.62
C VAL A 94 -4.52 -3.88 7.90
N ALA A 95 -3.73 -2.97 7.32
CA ALA A 95 -4.06 -1.55 7.22
C ALA A 95 -4.31 -1.19 5.76
N MET A 96 -5.23 -0.26 5.53
CA MET A 96 -5.52 0.24 4.19
C MET A 96 -5.36 1.75 4.11
N MET A 97 -4.66 2.20 3.09
CA MET A 97 -4.59 3.58 2.66
C MET A 97 -5.42 3.72 1.37
N PHE A 98 -6.48 4.51 1.44
CA PHE A 98 -7.37 4.77 0.31
C PHE A 98 -6.78 5.85 -0.60
N GLN A 99 -7.27 5.90 -1.84
CA GLN A 99 -6.93 6.92 -2.82
C GLN A 99 -7.22 8.34 -2.27
N GLU A 100 -8.37 8.52 -1.64
CA GLU A 100 -8.63 9.72 -0.86
C GLU A 100 -8.01 9.60 0.54
N PRO A 101 -7.34 10.66 1.05
CA PRO A 101 -6.69 10.61 2.36
C PRO A 101 -7.61 10.21 3.52
N GLY A 102 -8.91 10.50 3.42
CA GLY A 102 -9.92 10.15 4.41
C GLY A 102 -9.58 10.64 5.83
N LEU A 103 -8.86 11.76 5.97
CA LEU A 103 -8.58 12.37 7.26
C LEU A 103 -9.85 12.97 7.84
N LEU A 104 -10.07 12.79 9.14
CA LEU A 104 -11.19 13.38 9.84
C LEU A 104 -11.03 14.90 9.90
N PRO A 105 -11.91 15.69 9.25
CA PRO A 105 -11.68 17.12 9.05
C PRO A 105 -11.76 17.95 10.33
N TRP A 106 -12.44 17.45 11.36
CA TRP A 106 -12.54 18.09 12.68
C TRP A 106 -11.37 17.79 13.61
N LEU A 107 -10.48 16.86 13.27
CA LEU A 107 -9.29 16.52 14.03
C LEU A 107 -8.06 17.19 13.42
N THR A 108 -7.07 17.49 14.27
CA THR A 108 -5.73 17.85 13.80
C THR A 108 -5.03 16.66 13.14
N VAL A 109 -3.94 16.90 12.42
CA VAL A 109 -3.13 15.87 11.80
C VAL A 109 -2.60 14.88 12.85
N ALA A 110 -2.04 15.39 13.95
CA ALA A 110 -1.59 14.53 15.05
C ALA A 110 -2.75 13.72 15.65
N ALA A 111 -3.92 14.33 15.86
CA ALA A 111 -5.08 13.65 16.42
C ALA A 111 -5.63 12.57 15.48
N ASN A 112 -5.55 12.74 14.15
CA ASN A 112 -5.86 11.69 13.18
C ASN A 112 -4.95 10.45 13.34
N ILE A 113 -3.66 10.67 13.58
CA ILE A 113 -2.68 9.60 13.83
C ILE A 113 -2.91 8.97 15.20
N GLU A 114 -3.11 9.80 16.24
CA GLU A 114 -3.38 9.33 17.59
C GLU A 114 -4.64 8.47 17.69
N LEU A 115 -5.63 8.72 16.81
CA LEU A 115 -6.84 7.89 16.74
C LEU A 115 -6.51 6.44 16.36
N ALA A 116 -5.63 6.23 15.38
CA ALA A 116 -5.17 4.89 15.00
C ALA A 116 -4.37 4.23 16.14
N LEU A 117 -3.49 4.98 16.81
CA LEU A 117 -2.76 4.50 17.99
C LEU A 117 -3.72 4.15 19.15
N ARG A 118 -4.80 4.93 19.33
CA ARG A 118 -5.83 4.64 20.34
C ARG A 118 -6.59 3.35 20.02
N ALA A 119 -6.93 3.12 18.77
CA ALA A 119 -7.59 1.87 18.34
C ALA A 119 -6.71 0.65 18.66
N ARG A 120 -5.39 0.81 18.59
CA ARG A 120 -4.39 -0.19 19.00
C ARG A 120 -4.15 -0.27 20.52
N LYS A 121 -4.93 0.44 21.33
CA LYS A 121 -4.79 0.49 22.79
C LYS A 121 -3.43 1.02 23.28
N VAL A 122 -2.68 1.80 22.45
CA VAL A 122 -1.46 2.46 22.89
C VAL A 122 -1.77 3.40 24.06
N PRO A 123 -1.00 3.37 25.17
CA PRO A 123 -1.24 4.22 26.34
C PRO A 123 -1.23 5.72 25.97
N LYS A 124 -2.14 6.49 26.57
CA LYS A 124 -2.30 7.92 26.27
C LYS A 124 -0.98 8.75 26.34
N PRO A 125 -0.10 8.54 27.33
CA PRO A 125 1.18 9.29 27.41
C PRO A 125 2.08 9.06 26.19
N GLU A 126 2.05 7.87 25.59
CA GLU A 126 2.92 7.50 24.48
C GLU A 126 2.39 7.96 23.11
N ARG A 127 1.07 8.15 22.96
CA ARG A 127 0.45 8.43 21.65
C ARG A 127 1.02 9.68 21.01
N ARG A 128 1.19 10.76 21.81
CA ARG A 128 1.70 12.04 21.30
C ARG A 128 3.12 11.90 20.75
N ALA A 129 4.00 11.24 21.48
CA ALA A 129 5.39 11.01 21.05
C ALA A 129 5.44 10.14 19.78
N ARG A 130 4.67 9.06 19.73
CA ARG A 130 4.58 8.20 18.54
C ARG A 130 3.99 8.91 17.34
N ALA A 131 2.95 9.73 17.52
CA ALA A 131 2.38 10.54 16.44
C ALA A 131 3.40 11.54 15.89
N GLN A 132 4.21 12.17 16.75
CA GLN A 132 5.29 13.07 16.33
C GLN A 132 6.38 12.33 15.53
N GLN A 133 6.79 11.14 15.97
CA GLN A 133 7.73 10.29 15.23
C GLN A 133 7.18 9.92 13.83
N LEU A 134 5.91 9.53 13.74
CA LEU A 134 5.28 9.20 12.46
C LEU A 134 5.14 10.43 11.55
N LEU A 135 4.92 11.62 12.12
CA LEU A 135 4.94 12.87 11.36
C LEU A 135 6.33 13.17 10.81
N ALA A 136 7.38 12.94 11.61
CA ALA A 136 8.76 13.07 11.14
C ALA A 136 9.08 12.11 10.00
N THR A 137 8.69 10.84 10.14
CA THR A 137 8.84 9.81 9.09
C THR A 137 8.27 10.26 7.74
N VAL A 138 7.12 10.94 7.73
CA VAL A 138 6.49 11.41 6.48
C VAL A 138 6.82 12.89 6.17
N ARG A 139 7.84 13.46 6.83
CA ARG A 139 8.29 14.87 6.64
C ARG A 139 7.16 15.90 6.83
N LEU A 140 6.41 15.74 7.92
CA LEU A 140 5.35 16.65 8.35
C LEU A 140 5.62 17.19 9.77
N GLU A 141 6.90 17.32 10.17
CA GLU A 141 7.30 17.97 11.43
C GLU A 141 6.72 19.39 11.49
N GLY A 142 6.19 19.75 12.64
CA GLY A 142 5.58 21.07 12.87
C GLY A 142 4.13 21.19 12.36
N PHE A 143 3.63 20.26 11.54
CA PHE A 143 2.25 20.32 11.01
C PHE A 143 1.23 19.53 11.85
N GLY A 144 1.63 18.90 12.94
CA GLY A 144 0.76 18.08 13.78
C GLY A 144 -0.46 18.80 14.35
N GLY A 145 -0.35 20.12 14.61
CA GLY A 145 -1.45 20.96 15.09
C GLY A 145 -2.42 21.44 14.01
N LYS A 146 -2.06 21.30 12.73
CA LYS A 146 -2.89 21.72 11.59
C LYS A 146 -4.07 20.77 11.37
N ARG A 147 -5.15 21.30 10.77
CA ARG A 147 -6.30 20.50 10.31
C ARG A 147 -6.15 20.15 8.83
N PRO A 148 -6.85 19.11 8.33
CA PRO A 148 -6.73 18.66 6.93
C PRO A 148 -6.95 19.76 5.89
N HIS A 149 -7.86 20.70 6.13
CA HIS A 149 -8.13 21.81 5.21
C HIS A 149 -6.99 22.85 5.14
N GLU A 150 -6.09 22.86 6.11
CA GLU A 150 -4.90 23.75 6.14
C GLU A 150 -3.70 23.13 5.41
N LEU A 151 -3.82 21.90 4.88
CA LEU A 151 -2.76 21.15 4.23
C LEU A 151 -2.94 21.14 2.70
N SER A 152 -1.84 21.08 1.97
CA SER A 152 -1.86 20.74 0.53
C SER A 152 -2.36 19.31 0.30
N GLY A 153 -2.73 18.96 -0.93
CA GLY A 153 -3.12 17.59 -1.30
C GLY A 153 -2.06 16.56 -0.93
N GLY A 154 -0.81 16.83 -1.28
CA GLY A 154 0.33 15.97 -0.95
C GLY A 154 0.58 15.86 0.55
N MET A 155 0.44 16.94 1.31
CA MET A 155 0.54 16.87 2.78
C MET A 155 -0.57 16.02 3.40
N ARG A 156 -1.79 16.07 2.85
CA ARG A 156 -2.88 15.19 3.31
C ARG A 156 -2.58 13.72 3.03
N GLN A 157 -2.01 13.39 1.86
CA GLN A 157 -1.60 12.01 1.53
C GLN A 157 -0.51 11.51 2.49
N ARG A 158 0.51 12.33 2.77
CA ARG A 158 1.55 11.99 3.75
C ARG A 158 0.98 11.79 5.16
N ALA A 159 0.03 12.60 5.58
CA ALA A 159 -0.64 12.42 6.87
C ALA A 159 -1.49 11.12 6.92
N ALA A 160 -2.13 10.75 5.80
CA ALA A 160 -2.85 9.49 5.68
C ALA A 160 -1.89 8.28 5.75
N LEU A 161 -0.71 8.37 5.12
CA LEU A 161 0.34 7.35 5.24
C LEU A 161 0.79 7.20 6.70
N ALA A 162 1.09 8.30 7.39
CA ALA A 162 1.45 8.26 8.81
C ALA A 162 0.36 7.61 9.67
N ARG A 163 -0.92 7.88 9.39
CA ARG A 163 -2.04 7.26 10.09
C ARG A 163 -2.14 5.75 9.79
N SER A 164 -1.88 5.33 8.56
CA SER A 164 -1.85 3.91 8.20
C SER A 164 -0.69 3.19 8.89
N LEU A 165 0.50 3.77 8.92
CA LEU A 165 1.66 3.25 9.66
C LEU A 165 1.41 3.17 11.18
N ALA A 166 0.60 4.08 11.74
CA ALA A 166 0.21 4.04 13.15
C ALA A 166 -0.60 2.79 13.53
N GLN A 167 -1.21 2.12 12.56
CA GLN A 167 -1.93 0.87 12.77
C GLN A 167 -0.99 -0.31 13.03
N ASP A 168 0.33 -0.19 12.70
CA ASP A 168 1.35 -1.23 12.91
C ASP A 168 0.90 -2.58 12.36
N ALA A 169 0.43 -2.54 11.14
CA ALA A 169 -0.08 -3.70 10.43
C ALA A 169 1.07 -4.55 9.89
N ASP A 170 0.78 -5.83 9.69
CA ASP A 170 1.68 -6.77 9.05
C ASP A 170 1.58 -6.66 7.51
N VAL A 171 0.39 -6.25 7.04
CA VAL A 171 0.07 -6.02 5.62
C VAL A 171 -0.45 -4.60 5.42
N LEU A 172 0.16 -3.83 4.53
CA LEU A 172 -0.27 -2.50 4.13
C LEU A 172 -0.82 -2.53 2.70
N LEU A 173 -2.09 -2.21 2.57
CA LEU A 173 -2.77 -2.05 1.28
C LEU A 173 -2.79 -0.57 0.92
N MET A 174 -2.39 -0.23 -0.31
CA MET A 174 -2.31 1.16 -0.76
C MET A 174 -3.00 1.32 -2.11
N ASP A 175 -4.04 2.14 -2.16
CA ASP A 175 -4.80 2.41 -3.39
C ASP A 175 -4.42 3.77 -3.96
N GLU A 176 -3.60 3.79 -5.01
CA GLU A 176 -3.07 4.99 -5.69
C GLU A 176 -2.55 6.08 -4.73
N PRO A 177 -1.70 5.73 -3.74
CA PRO A 177 -1.42 6.61 -2.59
C PRO A 177 -0.69 7.89 -2.97
N PHE A 178 -0.02 7.92 -4.12
CA PHE A 178 0.86 9.02 -4.53
C PHE A 178 0.38 9.77 -5.77
N GLY A 179 -0.82 9.46 -6.27
CA GLY A 179 -1.36 10.06 -7.49
C GLY A 179 -1.49 11.59 -7.46
N ALA A 180 -1.72 12.16 -6.28
CA ALA A 180 -1.88 13.63 -6.09
C ALA A 180 -0.57 14.37 -5.76
N LEU A 181 0.59 13.68 -5.79
CA LEU A 181 1.89 14.26 -5.43
C LEU A 181 2.64 14.78 -6.66
N ASP A 182 3.40 15.86 -6.47
CA ASP A 182 4.44 16.26 -7.42
C ASP A 182 5.57 15.21 -7.46
N ALA A 183 6.37 15.24 -8.54
CA ALA A 183 7.38 14.21 -8.79
C ALA A 183 8.43 14.13 -7.67
N MET A 184 8.95 15.27 -7.19
CA MET A 184 9.98 15.29 -6.15
C MET A 184 9.45 14.75 -4.81
N THR A 185 8.25 15.17 -4.40
CA THR A 185 7.63 14.68 -3.18
C THR A 185 7.32 13.18 -3.26
N ARG A 186 6.92 12.72 -4.44
CA ARG A 186 6.64 11.30 -4.69
C ARG A 186 7.90 10.45 -4.54
N ASP A 187 9.01 10.86 -5.16
CA ASP A 187 10.29 10.13 -5.08
C ASP A 187 10.78 10.03 -3.63
N LEU A 188 10.71 11.12 -2.87
CA LEU A 188 11.06 11.11 -1.45
C LEU A 188 10.21 10.16 -0.62
N LEU A 189 8.92 10.00 -0.96
CA LEU A 189 8.05 9.06 -0.25
C LEU A 189 8.23 7.62 -0.69
N HIS A 190 8.65 7.40 -1.93
CA HIS A 190 9.09 6.07 -2.38
C HIS A 190 10.29 5.60 -1.56
N ASP A 191 11.35 6.43 -1.44
CA ASP A 191 12.53 6.12 -0.61
C ASP A 191 12.13 5.81 0.84
N GLU A 192 11.26 6.63 1.40
CA GLU A 192 10.81 6.47 2.79
C GLU A 192 9.98 5.19 2.97
N LEU A 193 9.10 4.88 2.01
CA LEU A 193 8.30 3.65 2.05
C LEU A 193 9.20 2.41 1.93
N GLU A 194 10.19 2.41 1.03
CA GLU A 194 11.16 1.33 0.88
C GLU A 194 11.94 1.11 2.18
N ARG A 195 12.41 2.20 2.80
CA ARG A 195 13.10 2.15 4.10
C ARG A 195 12.22 1.53 5.19
N ILE A 196 10.96 1.96 5.30
CA ILE A 196 10.01 1.43 6.28
C ILE A 196 9.74 -0.06 6.04
N CYS A 197 9.56 -0.46 4.78
CA CYS A 197 9.33 -1.86 4.43
C CYS A 197 10.52 -2.75 4.83
N ALA A 198 11.75 -2.29 4.54
CA ALA A 198 12.97 -3.01 4.91
C ALA A 198 13.14 -3.13 6.44
N GLU A 199 12.93 -2.02 7.18
CA GLU A 199 13.08 -2.00 8.64
C GLU A 199 12.05 -2.85 9.39
N ARG A 200 10.83 -2.99 8.84
CA ARG A 200 9.70 -3.63 9.54
C ARG A 200 9.28 -4.98 8.95
N THR A 201 9.93 -5.45 7.89
CA THR A 201 9.49 -6.64 7.13
C THR A 201 7.99 -6.52 6.75
N LEU A 202 7.59 -5.32 6.31
CA LEU A 202 6.20 -4.99 6.01
C LEU A 202 5.81 -5.56 4.64
N THR A 203 4.73 -6.34 4.60
CA THR A 203 4.14 -6.77 3.33
C THR A 203 3.31 -5.64 2.74
N VAL A 204 3.47 -5.35 1.45
CA VAL A 204 2.74 -4.26 0.78
C VAL A 204 2.02 -4.78 -0.46
N VAL A 205 0.74 -4.40 -0.61
CA VAL A 205 0.00 -4.51 -1.86
C VAL A 205 -0.31 -3.09 -2.33
N PHE A 206 0.34 -2.69 -3.41
CA PHE A 206 0.37 -1.32 -3.90
C PHE A 206 -0.34 -1.21 -5.25
N VAL A 207 -1.43 -0.49 -5.31
CA VAL A 207 -2.15 -0.19 -6.55
C VAL A 207 -1.63 1.11 -7.12
N THR A 208 -1.24 1.10 -8.39
CA THR A 208 -0.89 2.29 -9.14
C THR A 208 -1.25 2.15 -10.61
N HIS A 209 -1.46 3.27 -11.29
CA HIS A 209 -1.53 3.34 -12.75
C HIS A 209 -0.18 3.75 -13.37
N ASN A 210 0.82 4.07 -12.55
CA ASN A 210 2.15 4.46 -13.00
C ASN A 210 3.08 3.23 -13.07
N VAL A 211 3.36 2.77 -14.28
CA VAL A 211 4.22 1.61 -14.53
C VAL A 211 5.64 1.77 -14.01
N ARG A 212 6.17 3.03 -13.95
CA ARG A 212 7.50 3.30 -13.40
C ARG A 212 7.53 3.13 -11.89
N GLU A 213 6.46 3.52 -11.18
CA GLU A 213 6.32 3.26 -9.75
C GLU A 213 6.30 1.74 -9.47
N ALA A 214 5.49 1.00 -10.25
CA ALA A 214 5.41 -0.44 -10.12
C ALA A 214 6.76 -1.13 -10.40
N ALA A 215 7.49 -0.68 -11.44
CA ALA A 215 8.80 -1.21 -11.78
C ALA A 215 9.87 -0.88 -10.73
N ARG A 216 9.77 0.29 -10.08
CA ARG A 216 10.70 0.72 -9.04
C ARG A 216 10.47 0.00 -7.72
N LEU A 217 9.24 0.01 -7.21
CA LEU A 217 8.90 -0.41 -5.85
C LEU A 217 8.63 -1.91 -5.73
N GLY A 218 8.06 -2.53 -6.78
CA GLY A 218 7.60 -3.90 -6.73
C GLY A 218 8.74 -4.92 -6.68
N ASP A 219 8.64 -5.92 -5.81
CA ASP A 219 9.35 -7.19 -5.97
C ASP A 219 8.64 -8.05 -7.02
N ARG A 220 7.33 -7.84 -7.16
CA ARG A 220 6.48 -8.51 -8.13
C ARG A 220 5.41 -7.54 -8.63
N VAL A 221 5.16 -7.56 -9.92
CA VAL A 221 4.10 -6.76 -10.56
C VAL A 221 3.07 -7.70 -11.15
N ILE A 222 1.81 -7.50 -10.78
CA ILE A 222 0.66 -8.24 -11.27
C ILE A 222 -0.16 -7.33 -12.16
N VAL A 223 -0.44 -7.78 -13.37
CA VAL A 223 -1.25 -7.06 -14.37
C VAL A 223 -2.65 -7.65 -14.38
N LEU A 224 -3.65 -6.79 -14.15
CA LEU A 224 -5.05 -7.16 -14.26
C LEU A 224 -5.60 -6.79 -15.63
N SER A 225 -6.48 -7.67 -16.18
CA SER A 225 -7.26 -7.38 -17.39
C SER A 225 -8.19 -6.20 -17.19
N SER A 226 -8.75 -5.69 -18.26
CA SER A 226 -9.96 -4.87 -18.24
C SER A 226 -11.12 -5.64 -17.59
N ARG A 227 -12.20 -4.93 -17.23
CA ARG A 227 -13.35 -5.54 -16.52
C ARG A 227 -13.96 -6.72 -17.28
N PRO A 228 -14.19 -7.89 -16.63
CA PRO A 228 -13.86 -8.21 -15.25
C PRO A 228 -12.35 -8.42 -15.04
N GLY A 229 -11.85 -7.96 -13.89
CA GLY A 229 -10.44 -8.11 -13.55
C GLY A 229 -10.03 -9.57 -13.38
N ARG A 230 -9.03 -9.98 -14.16
CA ARG A 230 -8.35 -11.28 -14.10
C ARG A 230 -6.85 -11.04 -14.06
N VAL A 231 -6.09 -11.91 -13.45
CA VAL A 231 -4.63 -11.86 -13.58
C VAL A 231 -4.24 -12.31 -14.98
N ILE A 232 -3.60 -11.43 -15.76
CA ILE A 232 -3.18 -11.70 -17.16
C ILE A 232 -1.68 -11.78 -17.33
N ALA A 233 -0.90 -11.26 -16.40
CA ALA A 233 0.54 -11.40 -16.38
C ALA A 233 1.08 -11.14 -14.97
N GLU A 234 2.22 -11.75 -14.67
CA GLU A 234 2.99 -11.54 -13.46
C GLU A 234 4.46 -11.40 -13.83
N TYR A 235 5.14 -10.47 -13.17
CA TYR A 235 6.55 -10.20 -13.38
C TYR A 235 7.25 -10.18 -12.03
N ASP A 236 8.16 -11.13 -11.80
CA ASP A 236 9.08 -11.08 -10.68
C ASP A 236 10.22 -10.12 -11.01
N LEU A 237 10.49 -9.21 -10.11
CA LEU A 237 11.49 -8.16 -10.25
C LEU A 237 12.49 -8.29 -9.12
N PRO A 238 13.52 -9.16 -9.25
CA PRO A 238 14.51 -9.35 -8.20
C PRO A 238 15.22 -8.04 -7.87
N ARG A 239 15.40 -7.75 -6.58
CA ARG A 239 16.08 -6.54 -6.09
C ARG A 239 17.59 -6.74 -6.10
N ASP A 240 18.21 -6.49 -7.24
CA ASP A 240 19.67 -6.48 -7.38
C ASP A 240 20.22 -5.05 -7.15
N GLY A 241 19.95 -4.47 -5.97
CA GLY A 241 20.39 -3.13 -5.60
C GLY A 241 19.29 -2.07 -5.52
N GLU A 242 19.69 -0.80 -5.37
CA GLU A 242 18.78 0.36 -5.31
C GLU A 242 18.24 0.68 -6.70
N ARG A 243 16.91 0.64 -6.86
CA ARG A 243 16.22 0.99 -8.11
C ARG A 243 15.75 2.45 -8.09
N ARG A 244 16.42 3.29 -8.85
CA ARG A 244 15.96 4.68 -9.05
C ARG A 244 14.93 4.72 -10.18
N ILE A 245 13.95 5.63 -10.08
CA ILE A 245 12.86 5.76 -11.06
C ILE A 245 13.35 6.11 -12.48
N ASP A 246 14.53 6.70 -12.57
CA ASP A 246 15.20 7.12 -13.81
C ASP A 246 16.25 6.09 -14.30
N SER A 247 16.42 4.97 -13.60
CA SER A 247 17.42 3.96 -13.99
C SER A 247 17.02 3.22 -15.28
N PRO A 248 18.01 2.73 -16.06
CA PRO A 248 17.74 1.94 -17.26
C PRO A 248 16.88 0.69 -16.98
N GLU A 249 17.13 0.00 -15.86
CA GLU A 249 16.43 -1.21 -15.44
C GLU A 249 14.94 -0.92 -15.21
N VAL A 250 14.62 0.14 -14.47
CA VAL A 250 13.24 0.58 -14.25
C VAL A 250 12.57 0.98 -15.57
N SER A 251 13.31 1.63 -16.46
CA SER A 251 12.79 2.06 -17.78
C SER A 251 12.48 0.85 -18.66
N GLU A 252 13.32 -0.17 -18.69
CA GLU A 252 13.09 -1.41 -19.44
C GLU A 252 11.87 -2.17 -18.93
N VAL A 253 11.77 -2.38 -17.61
CA VAL A 253 10.62 -3.03 -17.00
C VAL A 253 9.33 -2.23 -17.28
N ALA A 254 9.38 -0.90 -17.11
CA ALA A 254 8.22 -0.04 -17.37
C ALA A 254 7.76 -0.10 -18.85
N ALA A 255 8.68 -0.23 -19.80
CA ALA A 255 8.34 -0.43 -21.21
C ALA A 255 7.58 -1.75 -21.42
N ARG A 256 8.10 -2.87 -20.88
CA ARG A 256 7.44 -4.19 -20.95
C ARG A 256 6.04 -4.19 -20.33
N LEU A 257 5.89 -3.55 -19.17
CA LEU A 257 4.59 -3.40 -18.52
C LEU A 257 3.62 -2.55 -19.34
N THR A 258 4.12 -1.47 -19.95
CA THR A 258 3.33 -0.59 -20.82
C THR A 258 2.83 -1.32 -22.05
N ASP A 259 3.69 -2.11 -22.71
CA ASP A 259 3.31 -2.89 -23.90
C ASP A 259 2.23 -3.91 -23.55
N LYS A 260 2.36 -4.58 -22.39
CA LYS A 260 1.33 -5.52 -21.93
C LYS A 260 -0.02 -4.87 -21.67
N LEU A 261 -0.01 -3.67 -21.04
CA LEU A 261 -1.25 -2.90 -20.83
C LEU A 261 -1.88 -2.44 -22.15
N ARG A 262 -1.06 -2.05 -23.14
CA ARG A 262 -1.56 -1.66 -24.48
C ARG A 262 -2.20 -2.84 -25.24
N GLU A 263 -1.56 -4.03 -25.19
CA GLU A 263 -2.14 -5.25 -25.76
C GLU A 263 -3.52 -5.54 -25.18
N GLU A 264 -3.65 -5.40 -23.86
CA GLU A 264 -4.92 -5.65 -23.17
C GLU A 264 -5.99 -4.61 -23.53
N MET A 265 -5.64 -3.33 -23.55
CA MET A 265 -6.58 -2.28 -23.97
C MET A 265 -7.01 -2.41 -25.42
N GLY A 266 -6.12 -2.83 -26.31
CA GLY A 266 -6.43 -3.05 -27.72
C GLY A 266 -7.42 -4.21 -27.94
N ARG A 267 -7.45 -5.20 -27.05
CA ARG A 267 -8.40 -6.34 -27.12
C ARG A 267 -9.83 -5.96 -26.71
N HIS A 268 -10.00 -4.90 -25.93
CA HIS A 268 -11.30 -4.50 -25.38
C HIS A 268 -11.83 -3.16 -25.94
N GLY A 269 -11.13 -2.59 -26.93
CA GLY A 269 -11.47 -1.31 -27.59
C GLY A 269 -12.31 -1.45 -28.86
N HIS A 270 -13.01 -2.58 -29.03
CA HIS A 270 -13.95 -2.80 -30.15
C HIS A 270 -15.34 -3.15 -29.62
#